data_039d872623381f10479f4d5a87e38c22
#
_entry.id   039d872623381f10479f4d5a87e38c22
#
_cell.length_a   1.000
_cell.length_b   1.000
_cell.length_c   1.000
_cell.angle_alpha   90.00
_cell.angle_beta   90.00
_cell.angle_gamma   90.00
#
_symmetry.space_group_name_H-M   'P 1'
#
loop_
_entity.id
_entity.type
_entity.pdbx_description
1 polymer ?
#
loop_
_entity_poly.entity_id
_entity_poly.type
_entity_poly.pdbx_seq_one_letter_code
_entity_poly.pdbx_strand_id
1 'polypeptide(L)'
;MRFRLLAFALCVATSPVALATPQQLRVQLPATSSAPASGRLLLFAEPAANALAKAKGGPVAAVDASPFGGQDASVAGMDVARLAPGQSVAMDTEAMAWPRAFSQLPAGDYFVQAVLDTARDDNYAGRGPDDLLSAPAKLTLGPGAAPATLVLDQRLPAAGDPWQLPERFPQALRDAAPAAKAATREIDFTSPALSAFWGRPIHLRGWVVLPRGYDGAAPTRYPVVYFTHGFGGNQRALVPTAISVHAGMQSGAMPPMLWVLLDESSPTGTHEFADSVNNGPWGQALTTELIPELERRYRMDARPTGRFLNGHSSGGWATLWLQVRYPEVFGGTWSTAPDPADFHDFTGVDLYAPGANAYRRDDGSAMPLVRDKGRVVATFEQFARLEEVVGPVGGQLASFEWVFSPRGADGRPLPMFDRGTGAVDPAVVAYWRDHYDIAHRLQSDWPRLKAALDGKLHVYVGTADTFYLDGPARRLQAVLDGLGAKSDFRFVPGRTHFDLYVDGDDRNALLKDIAWQMYAIARPGAKRPAPPPVKAPAPEAASH
;
A
#
# COMPACT_ATOMS: atom_id res chain seq x y z
N MET A 1 40.44 74.87 -2.22
CA MET A 1 40.56 73.40 -2.19
C MET A 1 39.33 72.80 -2.83
N ARG A 2 39.47 72.29 -4.07
CA ARG A 2 38.37 71.68 -4.81
C ARG A 2 38.55 70.16 -4.72
N PHE A 3 37.60 69.45 -4.04
CA PHE A 3 37.56 68.00 -4.03
C PHE A 3 36.80 67.50 -5.28
N ARG A 4 37.47 66.69 -6.07
CA ARG A 4 36.85 65.95 -7.20
C ARG A 4 36.39 64.61 -6.66
N LEU A 5 35.07 64.32 -6.70
CA LEU A 5 34.52 62.99 -6.51
C LEU A 5 34.71 62.20 -7.81
N LEU A 6 35.45 61.09 -7.71
CA LEU A 6 35.46 60.05 -8.76
C LEU A 6 34.27 59.11 -8.47
N ALA A 7 33.31 59.02 -9.37
CA ALA A 7 32.27 58.00 -9.35
C ALA A 7 32.79 56.74 -10.09
N PHE A 8 32.94 55.65 -9.37
CA PHE A 8 33.18 54.32 -9.94
C PHE A 8 31.85 53.73 -10.34
N ALA A 9 31.58 53.56 -11.65
CA ALA A 9 30.47 52.81 -12.18
C ALA A 9 30.82 51.31 -12.16
N LEU A 10 30.16 50.56 -11.29
CA LEU A 10 30.24 49.09 -11.26
C LEU A 10 29.31 48.54 -12.35
N CYS A 11 29.86 48.16 -13.49
CA CYS A 11 29.12 47.37 -14.48
C CYS A 11 28.91 45.94 -13.97
N VAL A 12 27.74 45.63 -13.45
CA VAL A 12 27.32 44.23 -13.18
C VAL A 12 26.95 43.64 -14.54
N ALA A 13 27.84 42.82 -15.10
CA ALA A 13 27.53 41.99 -16.27
C ALA A 13 26.56 40.89 -15.84
N THR A 14 25.27 41.06 -16.07
CA THR A 14 24.28 39.98 -15.98
C THR A 14 24.47 39.08 -17.20
N SER A 15 25.18 37.98 -17.02
CA SER A 15 25.16 36.91 -18.04
C SER A 15 23.72 36.41 -18.19
N PRO A 16 23.17 36.35 -19.41
CA PRO A 16 21.86 35.75 -19.62
C PRO A 16 21.96 34.27 -19.21
N VAL A 17 21.18 33.87 -18.22
CA VAL A 17 20.92 32.43 -17.96
C VAL A 17 20.18 31.93 -19.20
N ALA A 18 20.87 31.22 -20.08
CA ALA A 18 20.24 30.52 -21.17
C ALA A 18 19.26 29.53 -20.57
N LEU A 19 17.96 29.77 -20.75
CA LEU A 19 16.94 28.80 -20.44
C LEU A 19 17.27 27.54 -21.26
N ALA A 20 17.59 26.45 -20.58
CA ALA A 20 17.84 25.17 -21.22
C ALA A 20 16.59 24.79 -22.03
N THR A 21 16.75 24.60 -23.35
CA THR A 21 15.64 24.15 -24.19
C THR A 21 15.31 22.71 -23.78
N PRO A 22 14.07 22.41 -23.39
CA PRO A 22 13.70 21.05 -23.00
C PRO A 22 13.99 20.08 -24.14
N GLN A 23 14.57 18.93 -23.81
CA GLN A 23 14.82 17.89 -24.81
C GLN A 23 13.48 17.35 -25.32
N GLN A 24 13.32 17.29 -26.64
CA GLN A 24 12.10 16.77 -27.26
C GLN A 24 12.12 15.22 -27.25
N LEU A 25 11.50 14.62 -26.24
CA LEU A 25 11.26 13.20 -26.18
C LEU A 25 9.80 12.91 -26.56
N ARG A 26 9.60 11.96 -27.46
CA ARG A 26 8.27 11.54 -27.93
C ARG A 26 8.05 10.06 -27.62
N VAL A 27 6.80 9.71 -27.39
CA VAL A 27 6.39 8.31 -27.22
C VAL A 27 5.34 7.99 -28.28
N GLN A 28 5.55 6.89 -28.99
CA GLN A 28 4.72 6.47 -30.13
C GLN A 28 4.06 5.12 -29.86
N LEU A 29 2.78 5.02 -30.19
CA LEU A 29 2.10 3.73 -30.31
C LEU A 29 2.33 3.19 -31.75
N PRO A 30 2.80 1.93 -31.92
CA PRO A 30 3.01 1.34 -33.24
C PRO A 30 1.75 1.44 -34.13
N ALA A 31 1.96 1.66 -35.41
CA ALA A 31 0.84 1.64 -36.39
C ALA A 31 0.17 0.27 -36.50
N THR A 32 0.88 -0.79 -36.10
CA THR A 32 0.38 -2.17 -36.06
C THR A 32 -0.48 -2.48 -34.84
N SER A 33 -0.60 -1.55 -33.89
CA SER A 33 -1.46 -1.75 -32.71
C SER A 33 -2.92 -1.87 -33.14
N SER A 34 -3.65 -2.78 -32.54
CA SER A 34 -5.04 -3.09 -32.90
C SER A 34 -6.05 -2.06 -32.39
N ALA A 35 -5.71 -1.27 -31.39
CA ALA A 35 -6.60 -0.29 -30.76
C ALA A 35 -5.81 0.90 -30.19
N PRO A 36 -6.47 2.05 -29.99
CA PRO A 36 -5.91 3.14 -29.20
C PRO A 36 -5.62 2.71 -27.77
N ALA A 37 -4.62 3.32 -27.16
CA ALA A 37 -4.25 3.13 -25.75
C ALA A 37 -4.50 4.41 -24.93
N SER A 38 -4.77 4.25 -23.64
CA SER A 38 -4.91 5.31 -22.65
C SER A 38 -4.35 4.86 -21.31
N GLY A 39 -3.91 5.79 -20.49
CA GLY A 39 -3.34 5.50 -19.16
C GLY A 39 -2.36 6.56 -18.70
N ARG A 40 -1.62 6.23 -17.65
CA ARG A 40 -0.53 7.05 -17.13
C ARG A 40 0.75 6.74 -17.92
N LEU A 41 1.23 7.72 -18.70
CA LEU A 41 2.48 7.60 -19.43
C LEU A 41 3.63 8.06 -18.55
N LEU A 42 4.56 7.15 -18.29
CA LEU A 42 5.77 7.37 -17.50
C LEU A 42 7.00 7.26 -18.38
N LEU A 43 7.96 8.13 -18.18
CA LEU A 43 9.24 8.11 -18.85
C LEU A 43 10.35 8.06 -17.80
N PHE A 44 11.04 6.94 -17.72
CA PHE A 44 12.15 6.72 -16.80
C PHE A 44 13.49 6.98 -17.48
N ALA A 45 14.42 7.62 -16.77
CA ALA A 45 15.79 7.85 -17.22
C ALA A 45 16.78 7.54 -16.09
N GLU A 46 17.69 6.59 -16.33
CA GLU A 46 18.74 6.21 -15.39
C GLU A 46 20.11 6.43 -16.02
N PRO A 47 21.10 7.04 -15.31
CA PRO A 47 22.46 7.18 -15.80
C PRO A 47 22.99 5.82 -16.32
N ALA A 48 23.56 5.82 -17.52
CA ALA A 48 23.98 4.59 -18.19
C ALA A 48 24.95 3.74 -17.37
N ALA A 49 25.83 4.38 -16.60
CA ALA A 49 26.76 3.68 -15.71
C ALA A 49 26.02 2.87 -14.63
N ASN A 50 24.98 3.45 -14.03
CA ASN A 50 24.18 2.77 -12.99
C ASN A 50 23.37 1.62 -13.57
N ALA A 51 22.66 1.87 -14.69
CA ALA A 51 21.88 0.83 -15.36
C ALA A 51 22.72 -0.37 -15.79
N LEU A 52 23.91 -0.12 -16.33
CA LEU A 52 24.86 -1.19 -16.72
C LEU A 52 25.42 -1.93 -15.51
N ALA A 53 25.71 -1.22 -14.41
CA ALA A 53 26.17 -1.87 -13.18
C ALA A 53 25.09 -2.83 -12.61
N LYS A 54 23.82 -2.41 -12.63
CA LYS A 54 22.69 -3.27 -12.25
C LYS A 54 22.50 -4.46 -13.17
N ALA A 55 22.76 -4.31 -14.46
CA ALA A 55 22.66 -5.37 -15.47
C ALA A 55 23.77 -6.43 -15.36
N LYS A 56 24.82 -6.21 -14.55
CA LYS A 56 25.92 -7.18 -14.29
C LYS A 56 26.51 -7.82 -15.57
N GLY A 57 26.69 -7.01 -16.61
CA GLY A 57 27.26 -7.46 -17.90
C GLY A 57 26.22 -7.99 -18.89
N GLY A 58 24.94 -8.11 -18.51
CA GLY A 58 23.84 -8.40 -19.44
C GLY A 58 23.25 -7.13 -20.07
N PRO A 59 22.22 -7.27 -20.91
CA PRO A 59 21.48 -6.12 -21.43
C PRO A 59 20.68 -5.44 -20.31
N VAL A 60 20.48 -4.12 -20.41
CA VAL A 60 19.56 -3.39 -19.52
C VAL A 60 18.13 -3.80 -19.89
N ALA A 61 17.52 -4.60 -19.04
CA ALA A 61 16.19 -5.17 -19.30
C ALA A 61 15.06 -4.20 -18.93
N ALA A 62 15.31 -3.30 -17.97
CA ALA A 62 14.31 -2.38 -17.46
C ALA A 62 14.96 -1.14 -16.86
N VAL A 63 14.24 0.01 -16.96
CA VAL A 63 14.51 1.23 -16.20
C VAL A 63 13.23 1.58 -15.46
N ASP A 64 13.31 1.75 -14.12
CA ASP A 64 12.16 1.98 -13.28
C ASP A 64 12.55 2.80 -12.04
N ALA A 65 11.56 3.37 -11.35
CA ALA A 65 11.71 4.06 -10.08
C ALA A 65 10.75 3.45 -9.04
N SER A 66 11.19 3.41 -7.81
CA SER A 66 10.36 2.88 -6.70
C SER A 66 10.39 3.84 -5.53
N PRO A 67 9.24 4.13 -4.91
CA PRO A 67 9.19 4.94 -3.68
C PRO A 67 9.92 4.27 -2.50
N PHE A 68 10.17 2.96 -2.57
CA PHE A 68 10.88 2.17 -1.56
C PHE A 68 12.36 1.93 -1.91
N GLY A 69 12.83 2.50 -3.01
CA GLY A 69 14.18 2.32 -3.53
C GLY A 69 15.02 3.60 -3.48
N GLY A 70 16.27 3.49 -3.89
CA GLY A 70 17.14 4.65 -4.11
C GLY A 70 16.65 5.49 -5.30
N GLN A 71 17.12 6.75 -5.35
CA GLN A 71 16.79 7.69 -6.43
C GLN A 71 17.76 7.55 -7.61
N ASP A 72 17.90 6.33 -8.11
CA ASP A 72 18.85 6.03 -9.20
C ASP A 72 18.30 6.43 -10.57
N ALA A 73 16.99 6.49 -10.71
CA ALA A 73 16.31 6.89 -11.93
C ALA A 73 15.48 8.16 -11.73
N SER A 74 15.45 9.02 -12.74
CA SER A 74 14.49 10.11 -12.83
C SER A 74 13.26 9.63 -13.60
N VAL A 75 12.09 10.18 -13.25
CA VAL A 75 10.83 9.85 -13.93
C VAL A 75 10.06 11.13 -14.24
N ALA A 76 9.42 11.15 -15.40
CA ALA A 76 8.41 12.15 -15.77
C ALA A 76 7.09 11.43 -16.07
N GLY A 77 5.96 12.04 -15.72
CA GLY A 77 4.64 11.44 -15.88
C GLY A 77 3.62 12.38 -16.50
N MET A 78 2.72 11.83 -17.32
CA MET A 78 1.55 12.56 -17.84
C MET A 78 0.41 11.61 -18.16
N ASP A 79 -0.83 12.12 -18.09
CA ASP A 79 -1.99 11.34 -18.48
C ASP A 79 -2.21 11.38 -19.98
N VAL A 80 -2.50 10.23 -20.56
CA VAL A 80 -2.82 10.08 -21.98
C VAL A 80 -4.26 9.55 -22.09
N ALA A 81 -5.17 10.45 -22.47
CA ALA A 81 -6.58 10.08 -22.63
C ALA A 81 -6.79 9.16 -23.84
N ARG A 82 -6.01 9.36 -24.90
CA ARG A 82 -6.06 8.54 -26.11
C ARG A 82 -4.79 8.71 -26.94
N LEU A 83 -4.11 7.61 -27.23
CA LEU A 83 -3.00 7.52 -28.18
C LEU A 83 -3.40 6.51 -29.27
N ALA A 84 -3.64 6.99 -30.49
CA ALA A 84 -4.08 6.12 -31.59
C ALA A 84 -2.87 5.39 -32.22
N PRO A 85 -3.10 4.22 -32.85
CA PRO A 85 -2.06 3.54 -33.62
C PRO A 85 -1.37 4.45 -34.62
N GLY A 86 -0.03 4.43 -34.63
CA GLY A 86 0.82 5.30 -35.48
C GLY A 86 1.02 6.73 -34.95
N GLN A 87 0.25 7.16 -33.96
CA GLN A 87 0.44 8.49 -33.36
C GLN A 87 1.58 8.51 -32.34
N SER A 88 2.18 9.70 -32.19
CA SER A 88 3.14 9.97 -31.11
C SER A 88 2.69 11.17 -30.29
N VAL A 89 2.97 11.16 -29.00
CA VAL A 89 2.78 12.27 -28.06
C VAL A 89 4.14 12.81 -27.63
N ALA A 90 4.27 14.14 -27.53
CA ALA A 90 5.43 14.76 -26.90
C ALA A 90 5.33 14.57 -25.38
N MET A 91 6.40 14.06 -24.76
CA MET A 91 6.45 13.89 -23.33
C MET A 91 6.77 15.23 -22.66
N ASP A 92 5.93 15.65 -21.71
CA ASP A 92 6.29 16.74 -20.81
C ASP A 92 7.24 16.17 -19.75
N THR A 93 8.52 16.54 -19.86
CA THR A 93 9.58 16.10 -18.95
C THR A 93 9.91 17.16 -17.90
N GLU A 94 9.13 18.25 -17.84
CA GLU A 94 9.41 19.41 -16.99
C GLU A 94 8.41 19.57 -15.85
N ALA A 95 7.11 19.55 -16.14
CA ALA A 95 6.07 19.91 -15.18
C ALA A 95 5.88 18.85 -14.09
N MET A 96 5.84 17.58 -14.46
CA MET A 96 5.65 16.44 -13.54
C MET A 96 6.84 15.49 -13.66
N ALA A 97 7.94 15.85 -12.99
CA ALA A 97 9.17 15.07 -13.02
C ALA A 97 9.83 14.99 -11.63
N TRP A 98 10.46 13.86 -11.33
CA TRP A 98 11.16 13.58 -10.07
C TRP A 98 12.46 12.83 -10.32
N PRO A 99 13.58 13.12 -9.60
CA PRO A 99 13.74 14.13 -8.54
C PRO A 99 13.89 15.55 -9.09
N ARG A 100 13.96 15.73 -10.39
CA ARG A 100 14.06 17.03 -11.07
C ARG A 100 13.58 16.94 -12.50
N ALA A 101 13.26 18.08 -13.10
CA ALA A 101 12.96 18.19 -14.51
C ALA A 101 14.13 17.65 -15.37
N PHE A 102 13.83 17.06 -16.52
CA PHE A 102 14.87 16.43 -17.34
C PHE A 102 15.87 17.45 -17.92
N SER A 103 15.45 18.71 -18.13
CA SER A 103 16.37 19.79 -18.48
C SER A 103 17.44 20.07 -17.41
N GLN A 104 17.20 19.65 -16.17
CA GLN A 104 18.11 19.82 -15.02
C GLN A 104 18.97 18.58 -14.76
N LEU A 105 18.79 17.51 -15.54
CA LEU A 105 19.64 16.34 -15.41
C LEU A 105 21.07 16.63 -15.85
N PRO A 106 22.09 16.08 -15.20
CA PRO A 106 23.46 16.16 -15.69
C PRO A 106 23.55 15.70 -17.15
N ALA A 107 24.25 16.46 -18.00
CA ALA A 107 24.47 16.04 -19.38
C ALA A 107 25.26 14.73 -19.43
N GLY A 108 24.81 13.76 -20.23
CA GLY A 108 25.47 12.45 -20.34
C GLY A 108 24.57 11.39 -20.94
N ASP A 109 25.08 10.16 -20.90
CA ASP A 109 24.38 8.98 -21.40
C ASP A 109 23.45 8.40 -20.33
N TYR A 110 22.22 8.12 -20.75
CA TYR A 110 21.17 7.50 -19.94
C TYR A 110 20.55 6.31 -20.68
N PHE A 111 20.06 5.34 -19.93
CA PHE A 111 19.04 4.44 -20.45
C PHE A 111 17.66 5.06 -20.14
N VAL A 112 16.86 5.20 -21.19
CA VAL A 112 15.53 5.80 -21.13
C VAL A 112 14.49 4.76 -21.56
N GLN A 113 13.39 4.66 -20.82
CA GLN A 113 12.30 3.74 -21.12
C GLN A 113 10.95 4.39 -20.89
N ALA A 114 10.03 4.23 -21.85
CA ALA A 114 8.65 4.63 -21.70
C ALA A 114 7.78 3.45 -21.24
N VAL A 115 6.85 3.73 -20.33
CA VAL A 115 5.83 2.80 -19.84
C VAL A 115 4.48 3.53 -19.92
N LEU A 116 3.50 2.95 -20.59
CA LEU A 116 2.11 3.37 -20.48
C LEU A 116 1.43 2.37 -19.56
N ASP A 117 1.22 2.78 -18.31
CA ASP A 117 0.41 2.08 -17.32
C ASP A 117 -1.05 2.19 -17.74
N THR A 118 -1.64 1.05 -18.09
CA THR A 118 -3.01 0.95 -18.59
C THR A 118 -4.00 0.57 -17.47
N ALA A 119 -3.51 0.30 -16.26
CA ALA A 119 -4.35 0.08 -15.11
C ALA A 119 -5.18 1.33 -14.80
N ARG A 120 -6.37 1.11 -14.24
CA ARG A 120 -7.29 2.21 -13.90
C ARG A 120 -7.48 2.34 -12.40
N ASP A 121 -6.49 1.88 -11.65
CA ASP A 121 -6.40 2.02 -10.20
C ASP A 121 -5.55 3.24 -9.78
N ASP A 122 -5.01 3.99 -10.76
CA ASP A 122 -4.23 5.22 -10.57
C ASP A 122 -3.10 5.07 -9.52
N ASN A 123 -2.59 3.84 -9.37
CA ASN A 123 -1.52 3.49 -8.43
C ASN A 123 -0.43 2.68 -9.12
N TYR A 124 0.63 3.34 -9.55
CA TYR A 124 1.78 2.66 -10.15
C TYR A 124 2.64 1.99 -9.08
N ALA A 125 2.51 0.68 -8.96
CA ALA A 125 3.31 -0.16 -8.06
C ALA A 125 4.41 -0.95 -8.80
N GLY A 126 4.85 -0.48 -9.97
CA GLY A 126 5.68 -1.18 -10.94
C GLY A 126 4.85 -1.62 -12.14
N ARG A 127 5.48 -2.36 -13.04
CA ARG A 127 4.83 -2.79 -14.29
C ARG A 127 3.75 -3.83 -14.06
N GLY A 128 2.58 -3.52 -14.55
CA GLY A 128 1.38 -4.34 -14.42
C GLY A 128 1.04 -5.16 -15.69
N PRO A 129 0.07 -6.05 -15.59
CA PRO A 129 -0.50 -6.73 -16.74
C PRO A 129 -1.06 -5.74 -17.76
N ASP A 130 -0.89 -6.06 -19.04
CA ASP A 130 -1.33 -5.24 -20.18
C ASP A 130 -0.63 -3.90 -20.39
N ASP A 131 0.32 -3.51 -19.54
CA ASP A 131 1.12 -2.32 -19.76
C ASP A 131 1.87 -2.36 -21.08
N LEU A 132 2.00 -1.18 -21.69
CA LEU A 132 2.76 -1.01 -22.92
C LEU A 132 4.13 -0.41 -22.59
N LEU A 133 5.18 -0.97 -23.14
CA LEU A 133 6.54 -0.57 -22.86
C LEU A 133 7.32 -0.33 -24.15
N SER A 134 8.28 0.62 -24.10
CA SER A 134 9.37 0.63 -25.06
C SER A 134 10.51 -0.28 -24.59
N ALA A 135 11.38 -0.71 -25.51
CA ALA A 135 12.70 -1.18 -25.12
C ALA A 135 13.49 -0.07 -24.40
N PRO A 136 14.36 -0.38 -23.42
CA PRO A 136 15.30 0.59 -22.89
C PRO A 136 16.24 1.09 -24.00
N ALA A 137 16.26 2.41 -24.23
CA ALA A 137 17.09 3.05 -25.24
C ALA A 137 18.24 3.83 -24.58
N LYS A 138 19.47 3.63 -25.06
CA LYS A 138 20.59 4.49 -24.64
C LYS A 138 20.53 5.81 -25.40
N LEU A 139 20.32 6.92 -24.68
CA LEU A 139 20.20 8.27 -25.21
C LEU A 139 21.18 9.19 -24.48
N THR A 140 21.68 10.20 -25.18
CA THR A 140 22.37 11.32 -24.54
C THR A 140 21.34 12.35 -24.15
N LEU A 141 21.26 12.72 -22.85
CA LEU A 141 20.40 13.79 -22.34
C LEU A 141 21.25 15.01 -22.01
N GLY A 142 20.65 16.20 -22.17
CA GLY A 142 21.28 17.48 -21.84
C GLY A 142 21.12 18.53 -22.94
N PRO A 143 21.72 19.74 -22.77
CA PRO A 143 21.63 20.83 -23.73
C PRO A 143 22.11 20.39 -25.12
N GLY A 144 21.28 20.64 -26.15
CA GLY A 144 21.62 20.30 -27.55
C GLY A 144 21.49 18.81 -27.90
N ALA A 145 20.97 18.00 -27.01
CA ALA A 145 20.69 16.59 -27.32
C ALA A 145 19.62 16.44 -28.42
N ALA A 146 19.80 15.47 -29.29
CA ALA A 146 18.88 15.22 -30.40
C ALA A 146 17.50 14.79 -29.91
N PRO A 147 16.41 15.16 -30.60
CA PRO A 147 15.09 14.62 -30.37
C PRO A 147 15.07 13.10 -30.50
N ALA A 148 14.33 12.40 -29.65
CA ALA A 148 14.22 10.96 -29.72
C ALA A 148 12.75 10.52 -29.60
N THR A 149 12.44 9.38 -30.24
CA THR A 149 11.13 8.74 -30.14
C THR A 149 11.29 7.33 -29.60
N LEU A 150 10.55 7.03 -28.52
CA LEU A 150 10.43 5.71 -27.91
C LEU A 150 9.14 5.08 -28.43
N VAL A 151 9.21 3.84 -28.85
CA VAL A 151 8.06 3.12 -29.42
C VAL A 151 7.56 2.10 -28.38
N LEU A 152 6.26 2.15 -28.07
CA LEU A 152 5.59 1.20 -27.15
C LEU A 152 5.29 -0.11 -27.90
N ASP A 153 6.31 -0.86 -28.25
CA ASP A 153 6.23 -2.06 -29.08
C ASP A 153 6.11 -3.36 -28.29
N GLN A 154 6.21 -3.29 -26.95
CA GLN A 154 6.04 -4.40 -26.05
C GLN A 154 4.76 -4.24 -25.24
N ARG A 155 3.99 -5.33 -25.14
CA ARG A 155 2.84 -5.42 -24.22
C ARG A 155 3.13 -6.50 -23.21
N LEU A 156 2.99 -6.20 -21.93
CA LEU A 156 3.05 -7.22 -20.90
C LEU A 156 1.85 -8.16 -21.01
N PRO A 157 2.03 -9.45 -20.68
CA PRO A 157 0.93 -10.41 -20.71
C PRO A 157 -0.23 -9.97 -19.82
N ALA A 158 -1.46 -10.23 -20.26
CA ALA A 158 -2.64 -10.07 -19.41
C ALA A 158 -2.51 -10.91 -18.13
N ALA A 159 -3.20 -10.48 -17.09
CA ALA A 159 -3.21 -11.20 -15.82
C ALA A 159 -3.74 -12.63 -16.00
N GLY A 160 -2.89 -13.63 -15.80
CA GLY A 160 -3.24 -15.04 -15.83
C GLY A 160 -4.07 -15.50 -14.63
N ASP A 161 -4.23 -16.81 -14.46
CA ASP A 161 -4.90 -17.38 -13.27
C ASP A 161 -4.13 -16.99 -11.99
N PRO A 162 -4.74 -16.32 -10.99
CA PRO A 162 -4.07 -15.90 -9.78
C PRO A 162 -3.54 -17.07 -8.93
N TRP A 163 -4.06 -18.27 -9.15
CA TRP A 163 -3.63 -19.49 -8.44
C TRP A 163 -2.39 -20.14 -9.04
N GLN A 164 -1.94 -19.70 -10.22
CA GLN A 164 -0.66 -20.09 -10.81
C GLN A 164 0.45 -19.16 -10.30
N LEU A 165 1.01 -19.51 -9.14
CA LEU A 165 2.05 -18.69 -8.53
C LEU A 165 3.36 -18.71 -9.34
N PRO A 166 4.00 -17.55 -9.59
CA PRO A 166 5.31 -17.44 -10.21
C PRO A 166 6.40 -18.21 -9.45
N GLU A 167 7.49 -18.54 -10.14
CA GLU A 167 8.64 -19.29 -9.58
C GLU A 167 9.31 -18.64 -8.37
N ARG A 168 9.20 -17.31 -8.22
CA ARG A 168 9.69 -16.59 -7.03
C ARG A 168 9.05 -17.03 -5.72
N PHE A 169 7.87 -17.68 -5.78
CA PHE A 169 7.25 -18.26 -4.58
C PHE A 169 7.84 -19.63 -4.24
N PRO A 170 7.94 -19.97 -2.93
CA PRO A 170 8.44 -21.29 -2.50
C PRO A 170 7.69 -22.45 -3.17
N GLN A 171 8.41 -23.51 -3.55
CA GLN A 171 7.81 -24.68 -4.20
C GLN A 171 6.65 -25.26 -3.40
N ALA A 172 6.82 -25.43 -2.07
CA ALA A 172 5.77 -25.94 -1.20
C ALA A 172 4.45 -25.15 -1.28
N LEU A 173 4.54 -23.82 -1.46
CA LEU A 173 3.35 -22.98 -1.62
C LEU A 173 2.70 -23.21 -2.99
N ARG A 174 3.51 -23.34 -4.04
CA ARG A 174 3.01 -23.64 -5.40
C ARG A 174 2.34 -25.01 -5.45
N ASP A 175 2.91 -26.01 -4.79
CA ASP A 175 2.35 -27.37 -4.73
C ASP A 175 1.03 -27.44 -3.95
N ALA A 176 0.84 -26.57 -2.96
CA ALA A 176 -0.40 -26.49 -2.17
C ALA A 176 -1.54 -25.73 -2.90
N ALA A 177 -1.23 -24.94 -3.93
CA ALA A 177 -2.19 -24.07 -4.60
C ALA A 177 -3.42 -24.80 -5.18
N PRO A 178 -3.30 -25.96 -5.88
CA PRO A 178 -4.48 -26.65 -6.42
C PRO A 178 -5.47 -27.08 -5.35
N ALA A 179 -5.01 -27.63 -4.22
CA ALA A 179 -5.86 -28.05 -3.12
C ALA A 179 -6.54 -26.85 -2.44
N ALA A 180 -5.80 -25.75 -2.24
CA ALA A 180 -6.33 -24.53 -1.68
C ALA A 180 -7.38 -23.90 -2.61
N LYS A 181 -7.14 -23.87 -3.93
CA LYS A 181 -8.11 -23.39 -4.93
C LYS A 181 -9.42 -24.16 -4.85
N ALA A 182 -9.36 -25.49 -4.75
CA ALA A 182 -10.54 -26.37 -4.65
C ALA A 182 -11.37 -26.07 -3.38
N ALA A 183 -10.70 -25.65 -2.28
CA ALA A 183 -11.35 -25.32 -1.01
C ALA A 183 -11.69 -23.82 -0.87
N THR A 184 -11.49 -23.03 -1.90
CA THR A 184 -11.75 -21.58 -1.86
C THR A 184 -12.90 -21.20 -2.79
N ARG A 185 -13.67 -20.20 -2.39
CA ARG A 185 -14.78 -19.63 -3.18
C ARG A 185 -14.53 -18.15 -3.39
N GLU A 186 -14.77 -17.69 -4.60
CA GLU A 186 -14.68 -16.27 -4.93
C GLU A 186 -15.84 -15.48 -4.33
N ILE A 187 -15.54 -14.27 -3.88
CA ILE A 187 -16.52 -13.25 -3.53
C ILE A 187 -16.51 -12.22 -4.65
N ASP A 188 -17.67 -12.01 -5.25
CA ASP A 188 -17.99 -10.89 -6.14
C ASP A 188 -19.42 -10.46 -5.82
N PHE A 189 -19.53 -9.52 -4.86
CA PHE A 189 -20.80 -9.08 -4.30
C PHE A 189 -21.05 -7.62 -4.68
N THR A 190 -22.09 -7.38 -5.49
CA THR A 190 -22.52 -6.02 -5.84
C THR A 190 -23.20 -5.39 -4.63
N SER A 191 -22.59 -4.32 -4.08
CA SER A 191 -23.15 -3.60 -2.94
C SER A 191 -24.19 -2.57 -3.38
N PRO A 192 -25.43 -2.65 -2.88
CA PRO A 192 -26.44 -1.62 -3.09
C PRO A 192 -26.02 -0.23 -2.59
N ALA A 193 -25.48 -0.14 -1.38
CA ALA A 193 -25.09 1.15 -0.78
C ALA A 193 -23.94 1.83 -1.53
N LEU A 194 -22.90 1.08 -1.89
CA LEU A 194 -21.78 1.61 -2.66
C LEU A 194 -22.20 1.96 -4.09
N SER A 195 -23.05 1.13 -4.71
CA SER A 195 -23.54 1.38 -6.06
C SER A 195 -24.41 2.63 -6.12
N ALA A 196 -25.22 2.88 -5.10
CA ALA A 196 -26.01 4.10 -4.99
C ALA A 196 -25.11 5.35 -4.81
N PHE A 197 -24.04 5.25 -4.01
CA PHE A 197 -23.07 6.33 -3.82
C PHE A 197 -22.36 6.70 -5.13
N TRP A 198 -21.88 5.70 -5.87
CA TRP A 198 -21.09 5.90 -7.09
C TRP A 198 -21.90 6.04 -8.37
N GLY A 199 -23.21 5.80 -8.33
CA GLY A 199 -24.10 5.81 -9.50
C GLY A 199 -23.79 4.72 -10.54
N ARG A 200 -23.06 3.67 -10.15
CA ARG A 200 -22.69 2.51 -10.97
C ARG A 200 -22.46 1.28 -10.09
N PRO A 201 -22.53 0.05 -10.66
CA PRO A 201 -22.24 -1.15 -9.87
C PRO A 201 -20.84 -1.10 -9.24
N ILE A 202 -20.79 -1.29 -7.93
CA ILE A 202 -19.57 -1.42 -7.13
C ILE A 202 -19.61 -2.77 -6.40
N HIS A 203 -18.48 -3.46 -6.42
CA HIS A 203 -18.36 -4.81 -5.91
C HIS A 203 -17.42 -4.87 -4.71
N LEU A 204 -17.83 -5.61 -3.67
CA LEU A 204 -16.90 -6.13 -2.67
C LEU A 204 -16.38 -7.47 -3.18
N ARG A 205 -15.06 -7.61 -3.23
CA ARG A 205 -14.36 -8.77 -3.78
C ARG A 205 -13.49 -9.45 -2.75
N GLY A 206 -13.11 -10.71 -3.04
CA GLY A 206 -12.24 -11.46 -2.16
C GLY A 206 -12.40 -12.97 -2.32
N TRP A 207 -12.04 -13.70 -1.26
CA TRP A 207 -12.05 -15.15 -1.23
C TRP A 207 -12.60 -15.67 0.10
N VAL A 208 -13.38 -16.74 0.07
CA VAL A 208 -13.76 -17.52 1.26
C VAL A 208 -12.98 -18.82 1.23
N VAL A 209 -12.04 -19.00 2.16
CA VAL A 209 -11.29 -20.24 2.37
C VAL A 209 -12.05 -21.13 3.36
N LEU A 210 -12.43 -22.32 2.92
CA LEU A 210 -13.21 -23.27 3.69
C LEU A 210 -12.28 -24.13 4.59
N PRO A 211 -12.70 -24.42 5.83
CA PRO A 211 -11.94 -25.30 6.72
C PRO A 211 -11.93 -26.76 6.25
N ARG A 212 -11.02 -27.52 6.81
CA ARG A 212 -10.94 -28.97 6.54
C ARG A 212 -12.28 -29.64 6.87
N GLY A 213 -12.76 -30.46 5.94
CA GLY A 213 -14.00 -31.22 6.11
C GLY A 213 -15.26 -30.35 6.14
N TYR A 214 -15.21 -29.14 5.59
CA TYR A 214 -16.39 -28.28 5.49
C TYR A 214 -17.51 -28.96 4.72
N ASP A 215 -18.68 -29.07 5.36
CA ASP A 215 -19.93 -29.51 4.73
C ASP A 215 -21.00 -28.44 4.94
N GLY A 216 -21.48 -27.86 3.86
CA GLY A 216 -22.53 -26.83 3.88
C GLY A 216 -23.90 -27.35 4.37
N ALA A 217 -24.14 -28.66 4.33
CA ALA A 217 -25.37 -29.29 4.81
C ALA A 217 -25.30 -29.67 6.32
N ALA A 218 -24.07 -29.80 6.88
CA ALA A 218 -23.91 -30.19 8.28
C ALA A 218 -24.39 -29.09 9.24
N PRO A 219 -24.81 -29.42 10.45
CA PRO A 219 -25.23 -28.45 11.47
C PRO A 219 -24.05 -27.65 12.04
N THR A 220 -22.82 -28.14 11.88
CA THR A 220 -21.61 -27.50 12.39
C THR A 220 -21.42 -26.10 11.82
N ARG A 221 -21.19 -25.13 12.72
CA ARG A 221 -20.84 -23.76 12.36
C ARG A 221 -19.40 -23.45 12.76
N TYR A 222 -18.78 -22.52 12.04
CA TYR A 222 -17.38 -22.18 12.21
C TYR A 222 -17.21 -20.69 12.54
N PRO A 223 -16.25 -20.35 13.41
CA PRO A 223 -15.82 -18.97 13.55
C PRO A 223 -15.27 -18.43 12.24
N VAL A 224 -15.31 -17.13 12.06
CA VAL A 224 -14.92 -16.45 10.83
C VAL A 224 -13.84 -15.40 11.12
N VAL A 225 -12.81 -15.37 10.31
CA VAL A 225 -11.84 -14.29 10.25
C VAL A 225 -12.10 -13.48 8.99
N TYR A 226 -12.36 -12.19 9.14
CA TYR A 226 -12.35 -11.22 8.06
C TYR A 226 -10.96 -10.60 8.02
N PHE A 227 -10.21 -10.95 6.98
CA PHE A 227 -8.83 -10.52 6.77
C PHE A 227 -8.78 -9.55 5.59
N THR A 228 -8.01 -8.47 5.73
CA THR A 228 -7.73 -7.58 4.60
C THR A 228 -6.23 -7.29 4.47
N HIS A 229 -5.81 -6.97 3.25
CA HIS A 229 -4.41 -6.71 2.90
C HIS A 229 -4.01 -5.26 3.22
N GLY A 230 -2.74 -4.89 3.02
CA GLY A 230 -2.27 -3.51 3.08
C GLY A 230 -2.30 -2.81 1.72
N PHE A 231 -1.84 -1.55 1.72
CA PHE A 231 -1.75 -0.73 0.51
C PHE A 231 -0.99 -1.44 -0.62
N GLY A 232 -1.45 -1.27 -1.86
CA GLY A 232 -0.89 -1.91 -3.05
C GLY A 232 -1.28 -3.38 -3.23
N GLY A 233 -1.96 -3.99 -2.23
CA GLY A 233 -2.59 -5.30 -2.38
C GLY A 233 -3.86 -5.23 -3.23
N ASN A 234 -4.36 -6.40 -3.61
CA ASN A 234 -5.66 -6.59 -4.30
C ASN A 234 -6.12 -8.03 -4.13
N GLN A 235 -7.29 -8.37 -4.68
CA GLN A 235 -7.84 -9.74 -4.63
C GLN A 235 -6.82 -10.82 -5.04
N ARG A 236 -6.00 -10.58 -6.07
CA ARG A 236 -5.00 -11.54 -6.55
C ARG A 236 -3.86 -11.73 -5.56
N ALA A 237 -3.43 -10.65 -4.92
CA ALA A 237 -2.37 -10.67 -3.91
C ALA A 237 -2.76 -11.43 -2.63
N LEU A 238 -4.05 -11.69 -2.42
CA LEU A 238 -4.56 -12.50 -1.29
C LEU A 238 -4.40 -14.02 -1.50
N VAL A 239 -4.13 -14.50 -2.72
CA VAL A 239 -4.05 -15.93 -3.02
C VAL A 239 -2.95 -16.66 -2.24
N PRO A 240 -1.71 -16.13 -2.09
CA PRO A 240 -0.70 -16.76 -1.24
C PRO A 240 -1.15 -16.91 0.22
N THR A 241 -1.90 -15.93 0.75
CA THR A 241 -2.51 -16.01 2.09
C THR A 241 -3.57 -17.10 2.15
N ALA A 242 -4.44 -17.20 1.14
CA ALA A 242 -5.44 -18.27 1.05
C ALA A 242 -4.80 -19.66 1.07
N ILE A 243 -3.71 -19.84 0.30
CA ILE A 243 -2.96 -21.11 0.27
C ILE A 243 -2.35 -21.43 1.63
N SER A 244 -1.72 -20.42 2.26
CA SER A 244 -1.07 -20.59 3.57
C SER A 244 -2.07 -20.95 4.68
N VAL A 245 -3.21 -20.27 4.70
CA VAL A 245 -4.31 -20.51 5.64
C VAL A 245 -4.90 -21.91 5.44
N HIS A 246 -5.21 -22.28 4.19
CA HIS A 246 -5.70 -23.60 3.86
C HIS A 246 -4.72 -24.69 4.32
N ALA A 247 -3.44 -24.58 3.96
CA ALA A 247 -2.41 -25.53 4.36
C ALA A 247 -2.25 -25.61 5.90
N GLY A 248 -2.33 -24.46 6.58
CA GLY A 248 -2.32 -24.40 8.06
C GLY A 248 -3.49 -25.15 8.70
N MET A 249 -4.69 -25.01 8.15
CA MET A 249 -5.88 -25.76 8.63
C MET A 249 -5.80 -27.26 8.30
N GLN A 250 -5.27 -27.63 7.12
CA GLN A 250 -5.12 -29.03 6.74
C GLN A 250 -4.12 -29.76 7.65
N SER A 251 -3.01 -29.10 8.00
CA SER A 251 -1.98 -29.69 8.89
C SER A 251 -2.36 -29.63 10.37
N GLY A 252 -3.41 -28.92 10.76
CA GLY A 252 -3.75 -28.66 12.16
C GLY A 252 -2.89 -27.58 12.82
N ALA A 253 -1.99 -26.93 12.10
CA ALA A 253 -1.22 -25.79 12.61
C ALA A 253 -2.11 -24.56 12.85
N MET A 254 -3.23 -24.45 12.13
CA MET A 254 -4.29 -23.48 12.36
C MET A 254 -5.61 -24.19 12.72
N PRO A 255 -6.48 -23.56 13.54
CA PRO A 255 -7.77 -24.10 13.89
C PRO A 255 -8.76 -24.07 12.72
N PRO A 256 -9.82 -24.91 12.74
CA PRO A 256 -10.82 -24.91 11.68
C PRO A 256 -11.73 -23.67 11.78
N MET A 257 -11.47 -22.67 10.92
CA MET A 257 -12.23 -21.42 10.79
C MET A 257 -12.55 -21.16 9.32
N LEU A 258 -13.58 -20.38 9.06
CA LEU A 258 -13.76 -19.76 7.75
C LEU A 258 -12.87 -18.51 7.67
N TRP A 259 -12.14 -18.36 6.58
CA TRP A 259 -11.36 -17.16 6.34
C TRP A 259 -11.95 -16.40 5.15
N VAL A 260 -12.41 -15.20 5.39
CA VAL A 260 -12.90 -14.26 4.39
C VAL A 260 -11.78 -13.26 4.13
N LEU A 261 -11.09 -13.42 3.01
CA LEU A 261 -10.00 -12.56 2.58
C LEU A 261 -10.58 -11.47 1.68
N LEU A 262 -10.61 -10.25 2.15
CA LEU A 262 -11.27 -9.12 1.51
C LEU A 262 -10.28 -8.25 0.75
N ASP A 263 -10.68 -7.85 -0.44
CA ASP A 263 -9.99 -6.85 -1.25
C ASP A 263 -10.43 -5.46 -0.79
N GLU A 264 -9.47 -4.62 -0.41
CA GLU A 264 -9.71 -3.21 -0.07
C GLU A 264 -9.14 -2.25 -1.11
N SER A 265 -8.67 -2.76 -2.25
CA SER A 265 -8.20 -1.91 -3.34
C SER A 265 -9.35 -1.18 -4.04
N SER A 266 -9.05 0.03 -4.50
CA SER A 266 -9.95 0.86 -5.28
C SER A 266 -9.16 1.67 -6.31
N PRO A 267 -9.82 2.28 -7.31
CA PRO A 267 -9.13 3.18 -8.25
C PRO A 267 -8.41 4.37 -7.58
N THR A 268 -8.76 4.70 -6.34
CA THR A 268 -8.17 5.77 -5.54
C THR A 268 -7.18 5.27 -4.47
N GLY A 269 -6.65 4.05 -4.63
CA GLY A 269 -5.73 3.41 -3.70
C GLY A 269 -6.41 2.33 -2.85
N THR A 270 -6.54 2.52 -1.55
CA THR A 270 -7.34 1.68 -0.64
C THR A 270 -8.54 2.44 -0.10
N HIS A 271 -9.61 1.72 0.26
CA HIS A 271 -10.76 2.32 0.93
C HIS A 271 -10.78 2.06 2.45
N GLU A 272 -9.89 1.24 2.95
CA GLU A 272 -9.69 0.92 4.37
C GLU A 272 -10.96 0.52 5.12
N PHE A 273 -11.97 0.04 4.42
CA PHE A 273 -13.31 -0.20 4.95
C PHE A 273 -13.86 0.95 5.81
N ALA A 274 -13.43 2.18 5.54
CA ALA A 274 -13.95 3.38 6.17
C ALA A 274 -15.18 3.90 5.43
N ASP A 275 -16.16 4.42 6.19
CA ASP A 275 -17.26 5.18 5.61
C ASP A 275 -16.74 6.59 5.31
N SER A 276 -16.54 6.91 4.04
CA SER A 276 -15.89 8.14 3.58
C SER A 276 -16.81 8.98 2.70
N VAL A 277 -16.74 10.29 2.84
CA VAL A 277 -17.46 11.24 1.96
C VAL A 277 -16.95 11.19 0.53
N ASN A 278 -15.72 10.69 0.31
CA ASN A 278 -15.10 10.59 -1.01
C ASN A 278 -15.23 9.20 -1.63
N ASN A 279 -15.09 8.13 -0.83
CA ASN A 279 -15.05 6.74 -1.31
C ASN A 279 -16.35 5.97 -1.09
N GLY A 280 -17.28 6.49 -0.28
CA GLY A 280 -18.56 5.83 0.00
C GLY A 280 -18.55 4.99 1.30
N PRO A 281 -19.68 4.34 1.62
CA PRO A 281 -19.92 3.68 2.90
C PRO A 281 -19.40 2.23 2.92
N TRP A 282 -18.09 2.02 2.84
CA TRP A 282 -17.48 0.68 2.75
C TRP A 282 -17.65 -0.15 4.03
N GLY A 283 -17.51 0.46 5.21
CA GLY A 283 -17.72 -0.22 6.49
C GLY A 283 -19.18 -0.63 6.67
N GLN A 284 -20.12 0.24 6.31
CA GLN A 284 -21.54 -0.07 6.31
C GLN A 284 -21.83 -1.21 5.32
N ALA A 285 -21.34 -1.15 4.09
CA ALA A 285 -21.56 -2.18 3.08
C ALA A 285 -21.02 -3.55 3.54
N LEU A 286 -19.84 -3.58 4.15
CA LEU A 286 -19.30 -4.81 4.74
C LEU A 286 -20.22 -5.37 5.83
N THR A 287 -20.60 -4.54 6.80
CA THR A 287 -21.25 -5.01 8.02
C THR A 287 -22.75 -5.27 7.86
N THR A 288 -23.42 -4.54 6.97
CA THR A 288 -24.87 -4.63 6.81
C THR A 288 -25.32 -5.36 5.53
N GLU A 289 -24.41 -5.58 4.57
CA GLU A 289 -24.75 -6.22 3.31
C GLU A 289 -23.94 -7.52 3.11
N LEU A 290 -22.60 -7.45 3.03
CA LEU A 290 -21.77 -8.60 2.69
C LEU A 290 -21.74 -9.65 3.82
N ILE A 291 -21.54 -9.27 5.09
CA ILE A 291 -21.48 -10.21 6.22
C ILE A 291 -22.79 -11.01 6.31
N PRO A 292 -23.98 -10.40 6.32
CA PRO A 292 -25.25 -11.15 6.34
C PRO A 292 -25.40 -12.11 5.14
N GLU A 293 -24.97 -11.69 3.95
CA GLU A 293 -25.02 -12.55 2.76
C GLU A 293 -24.10 -13.77 2.88
N LEU A 294 -22.86 -13.57 3.36
CA LEU A 294 -21.94 -14.68 3.60
C LEU A 294 -22.44 -15.64 4.68
N GLU A 295 -23.04 -15.13 5.75
CA GLU A 295 -23.61 -15.94 6.84
C GLU A 295 -24.84 -16.75 6.39
N ARG A 296 -25.56 -16.27 5.38
CA ARG A 296 -26.65 -16.99 4.72
C ARG A 296 -26.12 -18.13 3.83
N ARG A 297 -24.98 -17.91 3.15
CA ARG A 297 -24.39 -18.88 2.20
C ARG A 297 -23.55 -19.95 2.88
N TYR A 298 -22.87 -19.59 3.98
CA TYR A 298 -21.89 -20.45 4.62
C TYR A 298 -22.26 -20.75 6.08
N ARG A 299 -21.71 -21.81 6.61
CA ARG A 299 -21.94 -22.25 8.01
C ARG A 299 -21.10 -21.42 8.99
N MET A 300 -21.34 -20.13 9.04
CA MET A 300 -20.65 -19.18 9.90
C MET A 300 -21.31 -19.06 11.27
N ASP A 301 -20.52 -18.82 12.31
CA ASP A 301 -21.02 -18.42 13.63
C ASP A 301 -21.55 -16.98 13.54
N ALA A 302 -22.82 -16.81 13.25
CA ALA A 302 -23.46 -15.50 13.06
C ALA A 302 -23.67 -14.76 14.41
N ARG A 303 -22.58 -14.52 15.16
CA ARG A 303 -22.57 -13.83 16.47
C ARG A 303 -21.26 -13.08 16.66
N PRO A 304 -21.20 -12.01 17.48
CA PRO A 304 -19.98 -11.23 17.67
C PRO A 304 -18.76 -12.08 18.04
N THR A 305 -18.87 -12.96 19.05
CA THR A 305 -17.77 -13.84 19.49
C THR A 305 -17.40 -14.95 18.49
N GLY A 306 -17.99 -14.93 17.31
CA GLY A 306 -17.66 -15.81 16.19
C GLY A 306 -17.11 -15.05 14.98
N ARG A 307 -17.05 -13.71 15.02
CA ARG A 307 -16.53 -12.86 13.94
C ARG A 307 -15.28 -12.13 14.41
N PHE A 308 -14.17 -12.30 13.73
CA PHE A 308 -12.88 -11.72 14.10
C PHE A 308 -12.31 -10.93 12.92
N LEU A 309 -11.50 -9.93 13.23
CA LEU A 309 -10.81 -9.08 12.28
C LEU A 309 -9.30 -9.31 12.35
N ASN A 310 -8.66 -9.40 11.19
CA ASN A 310 -7.21 -9.39 11.08
C ASN A 310 -6.80 -8.65 9.81
N GLY A 311 -5.77 -7.83 9.90
CA GLY A 311 -5.23 -7.08 8.77
C GLY A 311 -3.82 -6.62 9.04
N HIS A 312 -3.13 -6.21 7.97
CA HIS A 312 -1.74 -5.76 8.03
C HIS A 312 -1.60 -4.41 7.33
N SER A 313 -0.79 -3.49 7.92
CA SER A 313 -0.56 -2.17 7.33
C SER A 313 -1.88 -1.37 7.23
N SER A 314 -2.25 -0.85 6.06
CA SER A 314 -3.56 -0.22 5.84
C SER A 314 -4.71 -1.15 6.26
N GLY A 315 -4.62 -2.46 5.95
CA GLY A 315 -5.58 -3.44 6.46
C GLY A 315 -5.56 -3.58 7.99
N GLY A 316 -4.43 -3.31 8.63
CA GLY A 316 -4.32 -3.22 10.09
C GLY A 316 -5.11 -2.04 10.64
N TRP A 317 -5.00 -0.88 10.03
CA TRP A 317 -5.80 0.30 10.37
C TRP A 317 -7.29 0.02 10.11
N ALA A 318 -7.63 -0.51 8.93
CA ALA A 318 -9.00 -0.85 8.55
C ALA A 318 -9.68 -1.74 9.59
N THR A 319 -8.98 -2.76 10.09
CA THR A 319 -9.53 -3.69 11.08
C THR A 319 -9.65 -3.09 12.48
N LEU A 320 -8.74 -2.19 12.89
CA LEU A 320 -8.92 -1.38 14.10
C LEU A 320 -10.12 -0.45 13.97
N TRP A 321 -10.23 0.26 12.85
CA TRP A 321 -11.34 1.15 12.57
C TRP A 321 -12.69 0.42 12.61
N LEU A 322 -12.80 -0.71 11.92
CA LEU A 322 -14.01 -1.54 11.91
C LEU A 322 -14.40 -2.00 13.33
N GLN A 323 -13.43 -2.42 14.15
CA GLN A 323 -13.71 -2.83 15.51
C GLN A 323 -14.22 -1.67 16.38
N VAL A 324 -13.62 -0.47 16.23
CA VAL A 324 -14.01 0.72 17.00
C VAL A 324 -15.31 1.34 16.49
N ARG A 325 -15.53 1.29 15.18
CA ARG A 325 -16.73 1.88 14.54
C ARG A 325 -17.97 1.00 14.68
N TYR A 326 -17.78 -0.33 14.66
CA TYR A 326 -18.86 -1.33 14.74
C TYR A 326 -18.59 -2.33 15.88
N PRO A 327 -18.51 -1.86 17.15
CA PRO A 327 -17.99 -2.64 18.27
C PRO A 327 -18.84 -3.86 18.64
N GLU A 328 -20.13 -3.84 18.27
CA GLU A 328 -21.08 -4.92 18.52
C GLU A 328 -21.06 -6.02 17.44
N VAL A 329 -20.39 -5.77 16.30
CA VAL A 329 -20.37 -6.73 15.19
C VAL A 329 -19.30 -7.80 15.39
N PHE A 330 -18.12 -7.41 15.92
CA PHE A 330 -16.95 -8.25 15.99
C PHE A 330 -16.54 -8.61 17.43
N GLY A 331 -15.97 -9.80 17.58
CA GLY A 331 -15.49 -10.34 18.86
C GLY A 331 -14.06 -9.92 19.20
N GLY A 332 -13.35 -9.31 18.27
CA GLY A 332 -11.99 -8.78 18.46
C GLY A 332 -11.27 -8.53 17.14
N THR A 333 -10.26 -7.67 17.21
CA THR A 333 -9.35 -7.38 16.09
C THR A 333 -7.92 -7.73 16.49
N TRP A 334 -7.16 -8.32 15.56
CA TRP A 334 -5.71 -8.50 15.61
C TRP A 334 -5.10 -7.71 14.48
N SER A 335 -4.77 -6.49 14.78
CA SER A 335 -4.16 -5.55 13.84
C SER A 335 -2.65 -5.70 13.87
N THR A 336 -2.03 -5.85 12.71
CA THR A 336 -0.59 -6.03 12.59
C THR A 336 0.04 -4.88 11.82
N ALA A 337 1.02 -4.23 12.42
CA ALA A 337 1.70 -3.05 11.89
C ALA A 337 0.72 -2.05 11.24
N PRO A 338 -0.34 -1.61 11.97
CA PRO A 338 -1.35 -0.72 11.41
C PRO A 338 -0.76 0.60 10.94
N ASP A 339 -1.32 1.17 9.89
CA ASP A 339 -1.12 2.58 9.58
C ASP A 339 -1.48 3.45 10.79
N PRO A 340 -1.03 4.71 10.86
CA PRO A 340 -1.16 5.52 12.06
C PRO A 340 -2.58 5.59 12.60
N ALA A 341 -2.77 5.13 13.84
CA ALA A 341 -4.05 5.14 14.55
C ALA A 341 -4.16 6.29 15.57
N ASP A 342 -3.10 7.09 15.68
CA ASP A 342 -2.99 8.35 16.43
C ASP A 342 -2.23 9.33 15.53
N PHE A 343 -2.91 10.34 15.01
CA PHE A 343 -2.30 11.28 14.06
C PHE A 343 -1.42 12.34 14.72
N HIS A 344 -1.21 12.29 16.03
CA HIS A 344 -0.06 12.93 16.68
C HIS A 344 1.26 12.27 16.30
N ASP A 345 1.23 11.12 15.63
CA ASP A 345 2.38 10.48 15.05
C ASP A 345 1.99 9.83 13.71
N PHE A 346 1.87 10.65 12.69
CA PHE A 346 1.64 10.18 11.33
C PHE A 346 2.99 9.85 10.68
N THR A 347 3.50 8.65 10.97
CA THR A 347 4.84 8.19 10.55
C THR A 347 5.97 9.18 10.92
N GLY A 348 5.91 9.70 12.15
CA GLY A 348 6.88 10.65 12.68
C GLY A 348 6.47 12.12 12.66
N VAL A 349 5.34 12.45 12.00
CA VAL A 349 4.81 13.84 11.94
C VAL A 349 3.65 13.99 12.92
N ASP A 350 3.75 14.96 13.85
CA ASP A 350 2.57 15.39 14.61
C ASP A 350 1.72 16.31 13.74
N LEU A 351 0.64 15.77 13.16
CA LEU A 351 -0.24 16.53 12.26
C LEU A 351 -0.97 17.68 12.96
N TYR A 352 -1.06 17.66 14.29
CA TYR A 352 -1.80 18.67 15.07
C TYR A 352 -0.90 19.76 15.64
N ALA A 353 0.41 19.63 15.49
CA ALA A 353 1.35 20.64 15.95
C ALA A 353 1.17 21.96 15.17
N PRO A 354 1.23 23.13 15.82
CA PRO A 354 1.21 24.40 15.12
C PRO A 354 2.36 24.50 14.11
N GLY A 355 2.03 24.75 12.83
CA GLY A 355 3.04 24.83 11.76
C GLY A 355 3.64 23.48 11.36
N ALA A 356 2.94 22.37 11.60
CA ALA A 356 3.37 21.04 11.21
C ALA A 356 3.81 20.97 9.75
N ASN A 357 4.88 20.23 9.49
CA ASN A 357 5.42 20.04 8.15
C ASN A 357 5.76 18.56 7.91
N ALA A 358 5.20 17.99 6.84
CA ALA A 358 5.43 16.60 6.48
C ALA A 358 6.86 16.31 5.99
N TYR A 359 7.59 17.33 5.54
CA TYR A 359 8.91 17.17 4.93
C TYR A 359 10.07 17.48 5.88
N ARG A 360 9.82 18.31 6.91
CA ARG A 360 10.84 18.83 7.80
C ARG A 360 10.46 18.65 9.27
N ARG A 361 11.43 18.29 10.07
CA ARG A 361 11.36 18.35 11.53
C ARG A 361 11.56 19.79 12.01
N ASP A 362 11.31 20.04 13.29
CA ASP A 362 11.49 21.36 13.92
C ASP A 362 12.94 21.89 13.82
N ASP A 363 13.93 20.98 13.75
CA ASP A 363 15.34 21.33 13.57
C ASP A 363 15.73 21.57 12.10
N GLY A 364 14.76 21.51 11.17
CA GLY A 364 14.95 21.68 9.73
C GLY A 364 15.45 20.42 9.00
N SER A 365 15.77 19.34 9.71
CA SER A 365 16.19 18.09 9.08
C SER A 365 15.04 17.42 8.33
N ALA A 366 15.37 16.60 7.31
CA ALA A 366 14.37 15.90 6.52
C ALA A 366 13.62 14.86 7.37
N MET A 367 12.29 14.82 7.22
CA MET A 367 11.45 13.81 7.85
C MET A 367 11.67 12.45 7.17
N PRO A 368 12.13 11.39 7.88
CA PRO A 368 12.25 10.06 7.32
C PRO A 368 10.88 9.40 7.19
N LEU A 369 10.68 8.59 6.15
CA LEU A 369 9.46 7.81 5.95
C LEU A 369 9.74 6.32 5.81
N VAL A 370 10.81 5.96 5.11
CA VAL A 370 11.16 4.55 4.88
C VAL A 370 12.53 4.26 5.46
N ARG A 371 12.62 3.20 6.27
CA ARG A 371 13.89 2.69 6.80
C ARG A 371 14.09 1.21 6.49
N ASP A 372 15.35 0.83 6.34
CA ASP A 372 15.81 -0.55 6.32
C ASP A 372 16.81 -0.75 7.47
N LYS A 373 16.44 -1.53 8.48
CA LYS A 373 17.27 -1.84 9.65
C LYS A 373 17.92 -0.60 10.29
N GLY A 374 17.14 0.47 10.42
CA GLY A 374 17.57 1.74 11.03
C GLY A 374 18.21 2.75 10.06
N ARG A 375 18.57 2.34 8.84
CA ARG A 375 19.06 3.26 7.80
C ARG A 375 17.89 3.88 7.05
N VAL A 376 17.82 5.20 6.97
CA VAL A 376 16.81 5.91 6.17
C VAL A 376 17.04 5.58 4.68
N VAL A 377 16.02 5.07 4.01
CA VAL A 377 16.00 4.73 2.58
C VAL A 377 15.32 5.83 1.79
N ALA A 378 14.21 6.38 2.30
CA ALA A 378 13.51 7.50 1.69
C ALA A 378 12.97 8.45 2.76
N THR A 379 12.95 9.74 2.44
CA THR A 379 12.27 10.77 3.24
C THR A 379 10.81 10.90 2.81
N PHE A 380 10.00 11.54 3.64
CA PHE A 380 8.60 11.82 3.34
C PHE A 380 8.46 12.65 2.05
N GLU A 381 9.30 13.69 1.88
CA GLU A 381 9.33 14.51 0.66
C GLU A 381 9.63 13.67 -0.59
N GLN A 382 10.65 12.81 -0.52
CA GLN A 382 11.02 11.95 -1.64
C GLN A 382 9.89 11.01 -2.06
N PHE A 383 9.22 10.41 -1.08
CA PHE A 383 8.09 9.53 -1.32
C PHE A 383 6.91 10.29 -1.94
N ALA A 384 6.51 11.41 -1.31
CA ALA A 384 5.36 12.20 -1.74
C ALA A 384 5.54 12.77 -3.16
N ARG A 385 6.74 13.31 -3.46
CA ARG A 385 7.04 13.89 -4.77
C ARG A 385 7.10 12.83 -5.87
N LEU A 386 7.65 11.66 -5.60
CA LEU A 386 7.63 10.55 -6.55
C LEU A 386 6.20 10.06 -6.80
N GLU A 387 5.40 9.92 -5.74
CA GLU A 387 4.00 9.51 -5.86
C GLU A 387 3.18 10.45 -6.75
N GLU A 388 3.37 11.78 -6.63
CA GLU A 388 2.71 12.75 -7.51
C GLU A 388 3.00 12.49 -9.00
N VAL A 389 4.20 12.00 -9.33
CA VAL A 389 4.56 11.72 -10.72
C VAL A 389 4.00 10.39 -11.19
N VAL A 390 4.11 9.34 -10.38
CA VAL A 390 3.78 7.97 -10.83
C VAL A 390 2.32 7.60 -10.61
N GLY A 391 1.66 8.13 -9.56
CA GLY A 391 0.28 7.76 -9.19
C GLY A 391 -0.41 8.87 -8.37
N PRO A 392 -0.73 10.04 -8.97
CA PRO A 392 -1.20 11.21 -8.23
C PRO A 392 -2.58 11.06 -7.59
N VAL A 393 -3.35 10.05 -7.97
CA VAL A 393 -4.71 9.80 -7.47
C VAL A 393 -4.78 8.58 -6.57
N GLY A 394 -4.10 7.51 -6.91
CA GLY A 394 -4.17 6.21 -6.25
C GLY A 394 -2.92 5.84 -5.45
N GLY A 395 -1.92 6.72 -5.34
CA GLY A 395 -0.76 6.54 -4.47
C GLY A 395 -1.16 6.51 -2.99
N GLN A 396 -0.25 6.09 -2.11
CA GLN A 396 -0.59 5.83 -0.70
C GLN A 396 -1.02 7.10 0.05
N LEU A 397 -0.31 8.21 -0.13
CA LEU A 397 -0.66 9.48 0.53
C LEU A 397 -1.96 10.06 -0.04
N ALA A 398 -2.14 10.00 -1.37
CA ALA A 398 -3.38 10.39 -2.01
C ALA A 398 -4.54 9.49 -1.55
N SER A 399 -4.31 8.19 -1.37
CA SER A 399 -5.30 7.24 -0.86
C SER A 399 -5.80 7.62 0.54
N PHE A 400 -4.91 8.01 1.46
CA PHE A 400 -5.32 8.52 2.77
C PHE A 400 -6.21 9.76 2.65
N GLU A 401 -5.90 10.68 1.73
CA GLU A 401 -6.75 11.85 1.48
C GLU A 401 -8.12 11.45 0.93
N TRP A 402 -8.19 10.47 0.02
CA TRP A 402 -9.46 9.94 -0.47
C TRP A 402 -10.29 9.30 0.64
N VAL A 403 -9.67 8.71 1.64
CA VAL A 403 -10.38 8.10 2.79
C VAL A 403 -10.74 9.16 3.83
N PHE A 404 -9.79 9.99 4.25
CA PHE A 404 -9.90 10.77 5.48
C PHE A 404 -10.24 12.25 5.27
N SER A 405 -10.00 12.83 4.09
CA SER A 405 -10.17 14.28 3.89
C SER A 405 -11.62 14.69 3.64
N PRO A 406 -11.96 15.93 3.97
CA PRO A 406 -13.20 16.52 3.48
C PRO A 406 -13.14 16.70 1.96
N ARG A 407 -14.31 16.73 1.32
CA ARG A 407 -14.42 16.92 -0.13
C ARG A 407 -14.28 18.38 -0.49
N GLY A 408 -13.42 18.71 -1.44
CA GLY A 408 -13.27 20.04 -2.02
C GLY A 408 -14.39 20.41 -3.00
N ALA A 409 -14.40 21.64 -3.41
CA ALA A 409 -15.40 22.19 -4.35
C ALA A 409 -15.34 21.56 -5.75
N ASP A 410 -14.19 21.02 -6.12
CA ASP A 410 -13.96 20.30 -7.38
C ASP A 410 -14.40 18.82 -7.32
N GLY A 411 -14.91 18.36 -6.17
CA GLY A 411 -15.32 16.99 -5.94
C GLY A 411 -14.20 16.03 -5.52
N ARG A 412 -12.95 16.52 -5.41
CA ARG A 412 -11.80 15.75 -4.93
C ARG A 412 -11.58 15.96 -3.44
N PRO A 413 -10.85 15.07 -2.75
CA PRO A 413 -10.44 15.33 -1.38
C PRO A 413 -9.50 16.55 -1.29
N LEU A 414 -9.63 17.33 -0.21
CA LEU A 414 -8.66 18.37 0.09
C LEU A 414 -7.34 17.71 0.53
N PRO A 415 -6.18 18.21 0.04
CA PRO A 415 -4.89 17.63 0.41
C PRO A 415 -4.58 17.87 1.90
N MET A 416 -4.01 16.86 2.56
CA MET A 416 -3.58 16.96 3.96
C MET A 416 -2.44 17.97 4.13
N PHE A 417 -1.59 18.08 3.14
CA PHE A 417 -0.43 18.99 3.11
C PHE A 417 -0.14 19.47 1.70
N ASP A 418 0.48 20.63 1.60
CA ASP A 418 0.97 21.17 0.32
C ASP A 418 2.15 20.33 -0.21
N ARG A 419 2.00 19.73 -1.38
CA ARG A 419 3.02 18.84 -1.98
C ARG A 419 4.34 19.57 -2.32
N GLY A 420 4.29 20.89 -2.54
CA GLY A 420 5.48 21.69 -2.85
C GLY A 420 6.33 21.99 -1.62
N THR A 421 5.70 22.27 -0.48
CA THR A 421 6.36 22.79 0.73
C THR A 421 6.34 21.83 1.91
N GLY A 422 5.45 20.84 1.90
CA GLY A 422 5.21 19.95 3.02
C GLY A 422 4.34 20.55 4.14
N ALA A 423 3.87 21.80 4.00
CA ALA A 423 3.05 22.47 5.01
C ALA A 423 1.71 21.74 5.20
N VAL A 424 1.43 21.30 6.43
CA VAL A 424 0.18 20.60 6.77
C VAL A 424 -0.97 21.61 6.84
N ASP A 425 -2.12 21.25 6.26
CA ASP A 425 -3.35 22.06 6.36
C ASP A 425 -4.06 21.76 7.69
N PRO A 426 -4.08 22.71 8.64
CA PRO A 426 -4.66 22.49 9.95
C PRO A 426 -6.18 22.25 9.92
N ALA A 427 -6.90 22.76 8.93
CA ALA A 427 -8.33 22.53 8.81
C ALA A 427 -8.66 21.12 8.33
N VAL A 428 -7.85 20.61 7.38
CA VAL A 428 -7.99 19.24 6.87
C VAL A 428 -7.65 18.23 7.97
N VAL A 429 -6.55 18.42 8.69
CA VAL A 429 -6.15 17.47 9.75
C VAL A 429 -7.06 17.55 10.98
N ALA A 430 -7.70 18.69 11.24
CA ALA A 430 -8.76 18.77 12.25
C ALA A 430 -9.97 17.91 11.87
N TYR A 431 -10.36 17.93 10.59
CA TYR A 431 -11.40 17.02 10.08
C TYR A 431 -10.98 15.55 10.22
N TRP A 432 -9.72 15.19 9.89
CA TRP A 432 -9.19 13.84 10.08
C TRP A 432 -9.30 13.39 11.54
N ARG A 433 -8.88 14.27 12.49
CA ARG A 433 -8.97 14.00 13.93
C ARG A 433 -10.38 13.64 14.35
N ASP A 434 -11.33 14.49 13.99
CA ASP A 434 -12.70 14.40 14.46
C ASP A 434 -13.47 13.21 13.84
N HIS A 435 -13.01 12.70 12.67
CA HIS A 435 -13.72 11.67 11.93
C HIS A 435 -13.01 10.33 11.90
N TYR A 436 -11.66 10.28 11.87
CA TYR A 436 -10.90 9.07 11.57
C TYR A 436 -9.76 8.76 12.53
N ASP A 437 -9.33 9.67 13.40
CA ASP A 437 -8.30 9.38 14.40
C ASP A 437 -8.87 8.41 15.46
N ILE A 438 -8.35 7.18 15.45
CA ILE A 438 -8.81 6.10 16.31
C ILE A 438 -8.52 6.41 17.78
N ALA A 439 -7.33 6.94 18.09
CA ALA A 439 -6.94 7.30 19.45
C ALA A 439 -7.81 8.41 19.99
N HIS A 440 -8.04 9.47 19.20
CA HIS A 440 -8.94 10.56 19.58
C HIS A 440 -10.38 10.08 19.83
N ARG A 441 -10.88 9.21 18.95
CA ARG A 441 -12.22 8.62 19.12
C ARG A 441 -12.33 7.78 20.39
N LEU A 442 -11.32 6.98 20.70
CA LEU A 442 -11.29 6.20 21.94
C LEU A 442 -11.24 7.08 23.17
N GLN A 443 -10.44 8.16 23.18
CA GLN A 443 -10.39 9.14 24.28
C GLN A 443 -11.73 9.81 24.49
N SER A 444 -12.39 10.23 23.42
CA SER A 444 -13.65 11.00 23.49
C SER A 444 -14.84 10.11 23.87
N ASP A 445 -14.89 8.89 23.36
CA ASP A 445 -16.07 8.01 23.43
C ASP A 445 -15.91 6.81 24.38
N TRP A 446 -14.79 6.66 25.08
CA TRP A 446 -14.49 5.46 25.88
C TRP A 446 -15.57 5.06 26.86
N PRO A 447 -16.22 5.98 27.62
CA PRO A 447 -17.29 5.58 28.54
C PRO A 447 -18.43 4.83 27.84
N ARG A 448 -18.71 5.18 26.59
CA ARG A 448 -19.74 4.56 25.76
C ARG A 448 -19.24 3.26 25.10
N LEU A 449 -17.99 3.24 24.69
CA LEU A 449 -17.39 2.14 23.90
C LEU A 449 -16.86 1.02 24.79
N LYS A 450 -16.50 1.31 26.05
CA LYS A 450 -15.79 0.37 26.93
C LYS A 450 -16.46 -1.01 27.03
N ALA A 451 -17.76 -1.05 27.25
CA ALA A 451 -18.47 -2.33 27.44
C ALA A 451 -18.37 -3.24 26.20
N ALA A 452 -18.30 -2.66 25.01
CA ALA A 452 -18.25 -3.38 23.75
C ALA A 452 -16.82 -3.64 23.23
N LEU A 453 -15.80 -2.88 23.69
CA LEU A 453 -14.44 -2.94 23.17
C LEU A 453 -13.40 -3.51 24.15
N ASP A 454 -13.67 -3.51 25.45
CA ASP A 454 -12.69 -3.90 26.47
C ASP A 454 -12.21 -5.35 26.24
N GLY A 455 -10.91 -5.55 26.03
CA GLY A 455 -10.31 -6.85 25.74
C GLY A 455 -10.40 -7.30 24.26
N LYS A 456 -10.85 -6.43 23.34
CA LYS A 456 -11.00 -6.80 21.92
C LYS A 456 -9.93 -6.20 20.99
N LEU A 457 -9.05 -5.34 21.50
CA LEU A 457 -8.03 -4.66 20.70
C LEU A 457 -6.66 -5.31 20.90
N HIS A 458 -6.12 -5.92 19.84
CA HIS A 458 -4.80 -6.55 19.82
C HIS A 458 -3.98 -5.91 18.69
N VAL A 459 -2.79 -5.38 19.02
CA VAL A 459 -1.93 -4.66 18.07
C VAL A 459 -0.51 -5.19 18.15
N TYR A 460 0.02 -5.70 17.04
CA TYR A 460 1.34 -6.30 16.97
C TYR A 460 2.18 -5.60 15.93
N VAL A 461 3.36 -5.10 16.32
CA VAL A 461 4.24 -4.28 15.46
C VAL A 461 5.70 -4.69 15.68
N GLY A 462 6.50 -4.65 14.64
CA GLY A 462 7.95 -4.82 14.74
C GLY A 462 8.63 -3.55 15.26
N THR A 463 9.63 -3.66 16.17
CA THR A 463 10.35 -2.48 16.69
C THR A 463 11.26 -1.83 15.66
N ALA A 464 11.50 -2.48 14.52
CA ALA A 464 12.23 -1.95 13.38
C ALA A 464 11.30 -1.77 12.16
N ASP A 465 10.01 -1.49 12.40
CA ASP A 465 9.02 -1.34 11.33
C ASP A 465 9.52 -0.36 10.26
N THR A 466 9.41 -0.76 8.99
CA THR A 466 9.96 -0.04 7.84
C THR A 466 9.41 1.38 7.71
N PHE A 467 8.16 1.60 8.12
CA PHE A 467 7.44 2.87 7.99
C PHE A 467 7.27 3.59 9.34
N TYR A 468 8.04 3.21 10.36
CA TYR A 468 7.98 3.79 11.71
C TYR A 468 6.64 3.61 12.43
N LEU A 469 5.85 2.59 12.05
CA LEU A 469 4.50 2.37 12.61
C LEU A 469 4.52 1.89 14.06
N ASP A 470 5.68 1.54 14.61
CA ASP A 470 5.84 1.27 16.02
C ASP A 470 5.64 2.54 16.90
N GLY A 471 5.89 3.72 16.38
CA GLY A 471 5.63 5.01 17.05
C GLY A 471 4.14 5.22 17.35
N PRO A 472 3.28 5.36 16.32
CA PRO A 472 1.83 5.56 16.51
C PRO A 472 1.18 4.39 17.27
N ALA A 473 1.66 3.15 17.14
CA ALA A 473 1.17 2.03 17.93
C ALA A 473 1.46 2.19 19.44
N ARG A 474 2.65 2.70 19.82
CA ARG A 474 2.98 3.02 21.24
C ARG A 474 2.11 4.14 21.78
N ARG A 475 1.80 5.14 20.97
CA ARG A 475 0.88 6.23 21.36
C ARG A 475 -0.53 5.68 21.61
N LEU A 476 -1.06 4.86 20.70
CA LEU A 476 -2.36 4.21 20.88
C LEU A 476 -2.37 3.34 22.15
N GLN A 477 -1.30 2.59 22.45
CA GLN A 477 -1.16 1.85 23.70
C GLN A 477 -1.26 2.77 24.91
N ALA A 478 -0.50 3.88 24.93
CA ALA A 478 -0.52 4.83 26.04
C ALA A 478 -1.92 5.45 26.26
N VAL A 479 -2.67 5.72 25.18
CA VAL A 479 -4.06 6.17 25.27
C VAL A 479 -4.93 5.11 25.95
N LEU A 480 -4.87 3.86 25.50
CA LEU A 480 -5.68 2.79 26.05
C LEU A 480 -5.31 2.47 27.52
N ASP A 481 -4.02 2.50 27.87
CA ASP A 481 -3.55 2.34 29.24
C ASP A 481 -4.08 3.47 30.13
N GLY A 482 -4.05 4.73 29.66
CA GLY A 482 -4.62 5.88 30.36
C GLY A 482 -6.14 5.79 30.58
N LEU A 483 -6.86 5.12 29.69
CA LEU A 483 -8.30 4.84 29.80
C LEU A 483 -8.62 3.61 30.68
N GLY A 484 -7.61 2.88 31.15
CA GLY A 484 -7.77 1.64 31.90
C GLY A 484 -8.42 0.54 31.06
N ALA A 485 -8.13 0.53 29.76
CA ALA A 485 -8.63 -0.45 28.82
C ALA A 485 -7.81 -1.75 28.90
N LYS A 486 -8.48 -2.88 28.70
CA LYS A 486 -7.79 -4.16 28.46
C LYS A 486 -7.48 -4.27 26.98
N SER A 487 -6.20 -4.28 26.64
CA SER A 487 -5.71 -4.43 25.26
C SER A 487 -4.45 -5.29 25.25
N ASP A 488 -4.09 -5.85 24.10
CA ASP A 488 -2.85 -6.62 23.94
C ASP A 488 -1.97 -5.97 22.88
N PHE A 489 -0.85 -5.38 23.33
CA PHE A 489 0.17 -4.80 22.45
C PHE A 489 1.45 -5.62 22.48
N ARG A 490 1.96 -5.99 21.30
CA ARG A 490 3.22 -6.72 21.15
C ARG A 490 4.17 -5.98 20.22
N PHE A 491 5.27 -5.51 20.78
CA PHE A 491 6.37 -4.91 20.01
C PHE A 491 7.44 -5.97 19.80
N VAL A 492 7.46 -6.58 18.60
CA VAL A 492 8.33 -7.71 18.29
C VAL A 492 9.75 -7.22 17.99
N PRO A 493 10.77 -7.57 18.82
CA PRO A 493 12.10 -7.03 18.68
C PRO A 493 12.75 -7.28 17.32
N GLY A 494 13.27 -6.23 16.68
CA GLY A 494 14.03 -6.28 15.42
C GLY A 494 13.23 -6.63 14.17
N ARG A 495 11.93 -6.95 14.28
CA ARG A 495 11.11 -7.22 13.10
C ARG A 495 10.78 -5.91 12.37
N THR A 496 10.79 -6.01 11.05
CA THR A 496 10.41 -4.96 10.11
C THR A 496 8.94 -5.09 9.74
N HIS A 497 8.45 -4.22 8.87
CA HIS A 497 7.10 -4.30 8.32
C HIS A 497 6.84 -5.61 7.55
N PHE A 498 7.86 -6.12 6.85
CA PHE A 498 7.72 -7.23 5.90
C PHE A 498 8.04 -8.61 6.49
N ASP A 499 8.62 -8.68 7.67
CA ASP A 499 8.98 -9.95 8.32
C ASP A 499 8.33 -10.16 9.70
N LEU A 500 7.33 -9.35 10.03
CA LEU A 500 6.62 -9.41 11.32
C LEU A 500 6.02 -10.80 11.62
N TYR A 501 5.57 -11.50 10.59
CA TYR A 501 4.92 -12.82 10.73
C TYR A 501 5.90 -13.99 10.84
N VAL A 502 7.19 -13.74 10.67
CA VAL A 502 8.23 -14.77 10.58
C VAL A 502 8.75 -15.15 11.97
N ASP A 503 8.86 -16.44 12.25
CA ASP A 503 9.62 -16.96 13.38
C ASP A 503 10.41 -18.21 12.94
N GLY A 504 11.75 -18.12 13.01
CA GLY A 504 12.63 -19.11 12.42
C GLY A 504 12.33 -19.32 10.93
N ASP A 505 12.07 -20.56 10.55
CA ASP A 505 11.69 -20.94 9.16
C ASP A 505 10.20 -20.78 8.87
N ASP A 506 9.38 -20.53 9.89
CA ASP A 506 7.93 -20.39 9.75
C ASP A 506 7.57 -18.94 9.36
N ARG A 507 7.24 -18.72 8.10
CA ARG A 507 6.85 -17.40 7.58
C ARG A 507 5.47 -16.93 8.02
N ASN A 508 4.67 -17.79 8.64
CA ASN A 508 3.30 -17.53 9.07
C ASN A 508 3.09 -17.79 10.57
N ALA A 509 4.16 -17.81 11.35
CA ALA A 509 4.10 -18.16 12.79
C ALA A 509 3.12 -17.27 13.56
N LEU A 510 3.23 -15.94 13.38
CA LEU A 510 2.32 -14.98 14.03
C LEU A 510 0.86 -15.18 13.57
N LEU A 511 0.62 -15.42 12.28
CA LEU A 511 -0.75 -15.65 11.77
C LEU A 511 -1.38 -16.90 12.39
N LYS A 512 -0.61 -17.96 12.56
CA LYS A 512 -1.04 -19.19 13.24
C LYS A 512 -1.38 -18.94 14.71
N ASP A 513 -0.54 -18.16 15.40
CA ASP A 513 -0.78 -17.77 16.79
C ASP A 513 -2.05 -16.95 16.94
N ILE A 514 -2.24 -15.94 16.11
CA ILE A 514 -3.45 -15.11 16.04
C ILE A 514 -4.70 -15.98 15.80
N ALA A 515 -4.65 -16.91 14.86
CA ALA A 515 -5.78 -17.78 14.55
C ALA A 515 -6.20 -18.62 15.80
N TRP A 516 -5.24 -19.13 16.57
CA TRP A 516 -5.53 -19.88 17.79
C TRP A 516 -6.08 -18.99 18.92
N GLN A 517 -5.63 -17.72 19.02
CA GLN A 517 -6.19 -16.77 19.98
C GLN A 517 -7.67 -16.47 19.67
N MET A 518 -7.99 -16.19 18.42
CA MET A 518 -9.37 -15.99 17.95
C MET A 518 -10.24 -17.23 18.22
N TYR A 519 -9.71 -18.40 17.90
CA TYR A 519 -10.43 -19.66 18.08
C TYR A 519 -10.72 -19.95 19.54
N ALA A 520 -9.82 -19.62 20.46
CA ALA A 520 -10.01 -19.79 21.89
C ALA A 520 -11.18 -18.93 22.43
N ILE A 521 -11.41 -17.75 21.86
CA ILE A 521 -12.57 -16.91 22.19
C ILE A 521 -13.87 -17.54 21.67
N ALA A 522 -13.86 -18.02 20.41
CA ALA A 522 -15.04 -18.62 19.80
C ALA A 522 -15.39 -20.00 20.39
N ARG A 523 -14.39 -20.74 20.86
CA ARG A 523 -14.47 -22.11 21.40
C ARG A 523 -13.67 -22.20 22.68
N PRO A 524 -14.21 -21.65 23.81
CA PRO A 524 -13.56 -21.77 25.11
C PRO A 524 -13.31 -23.25 25.48
N GLY A 525 -12.09 -23.53 25.89
CA GLY A 525 -11.66 -24.91 26.22
C GLY A 525 -11.03 -25.69 25.04
N ALA A 526 -11.05 -25.18 23.84
CA ALA A 526 -10.29 -25.77 22.73
C ALA A 526 -8.78 -25.70 23.03
N LYS A 527 -8.09 -26.84 22.87
CA LYS A 527 -6.64 -26.90 23.07
C LYS A 527 -5.91 -26.82 21.76
N ARG A 528 -4.91 -25.92 21.71
CA ARG A 528 -3.96 -25.91 20.60
C ARG A 528 -3.16 -27.22 20.63
N PRO A 529 -3.05 -27.97 19.51
CA PRO A 529 -2.18 -29.12 19.44
C PRO A 529 -0.73 -28.72 19.76
N ALA A 530 0.03 -29.58 20.43
CA ALA A 530 1.45 -29.37 20.60
C ALA A 530 2.11 -29.30 19.23
N PRO A 531 3.08 -28.37 18.99
CA PRO A 531 3.81 -28.35 17.74
C PRO A 531 4.47 -29.71 17.51
N PRO A 532 4.52 -30.21 16.26
CA PRO A 532 5.23 -31.45 15.98
C PRO A 532 6.69 -31.32 16.44
N PRO A 533 7.29 -32.41 16.99
CA PRO A 533 8.66 -32.35 17.45
C PRO A 533 9.57 -31.88 16.32
N VAL A 534 10.40 -30.87 16.61
CA VAL A 534 11.41 -30.38 15.68
C VAL A 534 12.28 -31.58 15.32
N LYS A 535 12.29 -31.99 14.04
CA LYS A 535 13.25 -33.01 13.57
C LYS A 535 14.65 -32.50 13.91
N ALA A 536 15.35 -33.22 14.78
CA ALA A 536 16.75 -32.92 15.02
C ALA A 536 17.49 -32.85 13.67
N PRO A 537 18.38 -31.87 13.46
CA PRO A 537 19.19 -31.84 12.26
C PRO A 537 19.87 -33.22 12.10
N ALA A 538 19.82 -33.76 10.89
CA ALA A 538 20.53 -35.00 10.60
C ALA A 538 22.01 -34.78 10.97
N PRO A 539 22.64 -35.73 11.68
CA PRO A 539 24.05 -35.60 11.99
C PRO A 539 24.82 -35.36 10.70
N GLU A 540 25.62 -34.29 10.65
CA GLU A 540 26.56 -34.06 9.55
C GLU A 540 27.36 -35.34 9.32
N ALA A 541 27.26 -35.89 8.11
CA ALA A 541 28.08 -37.01 7.72
C ALA A 541 29.54 -36.55 7.84
N ALA A 542 30.26 -37.16 8.79
CA ALA A 542 31.68 -36.95 8.97
C ALA A 542 32.37 -37.28 7.63
N SER A 543 32.86 -36.25 6.95
CA SER A 543 33.75 -36.43 5.80
C SER A 543 35.08 -37.00 6.28
N HIS A 544 35.29 -38.25 5.97
CA HIS A 544 36.62 -38.89 6.03
C HIS A 544 37.42 -38.56 4.78
#